data_6321f8843bf7f244c950cef0e89ed1f9
#
_entry.id   6321f8843bf7f244c950cef0e89ed1f9
#
_cell.length_a   1.000
_cell.length_b   1.000
_cell.length_c   1.000
_cell.angle_alpha   90.00
_cell.angle_beta   90.00
_cell.angle_gamma   90.00
#
_symmetry.space_group_name_H-M   'P 1'
#
loop_
_entity.id
_entity.type
_entity.pdbx_description
1 polymer ?
#
loop_
_entity_poly.entity_id
_entity_poly.type
_entity_poly.pdbx_seq_one_letter_code
_entity_poly.pdbx_strand_id
1 'polypeptide(L)'
;MSAMSNYLENKLIDHIFRGIAMPAANTMYISLLTAAPSDTGGGTEVSGGSYARVHYDPAYSAWKGTGNETDTTPSSGTTGTTSNVNSITFPAPTACLLYT
;
A
#
# COMPACT_ATOMS: atom_id res chain seq x y z
N MET A 1 13.98 -9.41 4.29
CA MET A 1 13.18 -8.35 4.89
C MET A 1 13.02 -7.21 3.90
N SER A 2 11.83 -6.77 3.71
CA SER A 2 11.64 -5.57 2.89
C SER A 2 12.05 -4.34 3.68
N ALA A 3 12.71 -3.41 3.03
CA ALA A 3 13.08 -2.15 3.62
C ALA A 3 11.96 -1.13 3.39
N MET A 4 11.77 -0.24 4.35
CA MET A 4 10.88 0.89 4.14
C MET A 4 11.55 1.88 3.18
N SER A 5 10.73 2.62 2.43
CA SER A 5 11.26 3.68 1.59
C SER A 5 11.88 4.78 2.44
N ASN A 6 12.79 5.55 1.85
CA ASN A 6 13.39 6.70 2.55
C ASN A 6 12.33 7.68 3.03
N TYR A 7 11.28 7.88 2.22
CA TYR A 7 10.17 8.75 2.60
C TYR A 7 9.51 8.30 3.90
N LEU A 8 9.18 7.00 4.01
CA LEU A 8 8.51 6.47 5.19
C LEU A 8 9.42 6.50 6.40
N GLU A 9 10.69 6.15 6.24
CA GLU A 9 11.65 6.20 7.33
C GLU A 9 11.76 7.61 7.92
N ASN A 10 11.85 8.61 7.05
CA ASN A 10 11.93 10.01 7.49
C ASN A 10 10.65 10.44 8.20
N LYS A 11 9.49 10.03 7.70
CA LYS A 11 8.21 10.37 8.32
C LYS A 11 8.05 9.73 9.69
N LEU A 12 8.49 8.48 9.86
CA LEU A 12 8.43 7.80 11.15
C LEU A 12 9.37 8.45 12.17
N ILE A 13 10.58 8.80 11.76
CA ILE A 13 11.52 9.48 12.66
C ILE A 13 10.95 10.82 13.09
N ASP A 14 10.43 11.61 12.16
CA ASP A 14 9.85 12.90 12.50
C ASP A 14 8.66 12.75 13.44
N HIS A 15 7.82 11.75 13.23
CA HIS A 15 6.63 11.53 14.04
C HIS A 15 6.98 11.07 15.45
N ILE A 16 7.89 10.10 15.56
CA ILE A 16 8.19 9.47 16.86
C ILE A 16 9.14 10.30 17.68
N PHE A 17 10.18 10.86 17.07
CA PHE A 17 11.27 11.52 17.81
C PHE A 17 11.23 13.04 17.76
N ARG A 18 10.60 13.62 16.74
CA ARG A 18 10.61 15.07 16.57
C ARG A 18 9.25 15.73 16.79
N GLY A 19 8.23 14.94 17.12
CA GLY A 19 6.91 15.47 17.47
C GLY A 19 6.12 16.03 16.30
N ILE A 20 6.46 15.66 15.06
CA ILE A 20 5.75 16.14 13.87
C ILE A 20 4.65 15.12 13.53
N ALA A 21 3.42 15.59 13.38
CA ALA A 21 2.30 14.70 13.06
C ALA A 21 2.51 14.06 11.69
N MET A 22 2.26 12.75 11.61
CA MET A 22 2.26 12.03 10.34
C MET A 22 0.86 12.08 9.74
N PRO A 23 0.66 12.72 8.58
CA PRO A 23 -0.66 12.80 7.98
C PRO A 23 -1.22 11.41 7.66
N ALA A 24 -2.50 11.20 7.91
CA ALA A 24 -3.17 9.98 7.48
C ALA A 24 -3.27 9.95 5.97
N ALA A 25 -3.09 8.78 5.37
CA ALA A 25 -3.34 8.61 3.95
C ALA A 25 -4.85 8.70 3.69
N ASN A 26 -5.25 9.50 2.72
CA ASN A 26 -6.66 9.66 2.37
C ASN A 26 -7.02 8.86 1.13
N THR A 27 -6.07 8.67 0.22
CA THR A 27 -6.29 8.00 -1.05
C THR A 27 -5.13 7.06 -1.30
N MET A 28 -5.45 5.81 -1.59
CA MET A 28 -4.44 4.80 -1.92
C MET A 28 -4.80 4.11 -3.22
N TYR A 29 -3.77 3.75 -3.98
CA TYR A 29 -3.92 3.01 -5.22
C TYR A 29 -3.02 1.79 -5.18
N ILE A 30 -3.53 0.68 -5.73
CA ILE A 30 -2.76 -0.55 -5.93
C ILE A 30 -2.36 -0.58 -7.40
N SER A 31 -1.08 -0.77 -7.66
CA SER A 31 -0.56 -0.79 -9.02
C SER A 31 0.25 -2.05 -9.27
N LEU A 32 0.41 -2.38 -10.54
CA LEU A 32 1.24 -3.50 -10.99
C LEU A 32 2.51 -2.95 -11.62
N LEU A 33 3.64 -3.53 -11.27
CA LEU A 33 4.94 -3.08 -11.75
C LEU A 33 5.62 -4.19 -12.55
N THR A 34 6.30 -3.81 -13.61
CA THR A 34 7.17 -4.72 -14.36
C THR A 34 8.61 -4.64 -13.87
N ALA A 35 8.95 -3.61 -13.12
CA ALA A 35 10.25 -3.47 -12.48
C ALA A 35 10.04 -2.89 -11.09
N ALA A 36 10.70 -3.49 -10.08
CA ALA A 36 10.53 -3.10 -8.69
C ALA A 36 11.11 -1.72 -8.41
N PRO A 37 10.46 -0.92 -7.55
CA PRO A 37 11.03 0.34 -7.09
C PRO A 37 12.14 0.10 -6.08
N SER A 38 12.96 1.13 -5.86
CA SER A 38 13.99 1.14 -4.82
C SER A 38 13.51 2.01 -3.65
N ASP A 39 14.37 2.15 -2.63
CA ASP A 39 14.08 3.01 -1.47
C ASP A 39 13.83 4.46 -1.86
N THR A 40 14.36 4.90 -2.99
CA THR A 40 14.18 6.27 -3.48
C THR A 40 13.01 6.41 -4.44
N GLY A 41 12.31 5.31 -4.73
CA GLY A 41 11.22 5.29 -5.68
C GLY A 41 11.62 4.64 -7.00
N GLY A 42 11.05 5.08 -8.09
CA GLY A 42 11.32 4.51 -9.41
C GLY A 42 10.46 3.29 -9.69
N GLY A 43 11.02 2.33 -10.43
CA GLY A 43 10.27 1.18 -10.91
C GLY A 43 9.52 1.52 -12.19
N THR A 44 8.90 0.53 -12.77
CA THR A 44 8.15 0.69 -14.02
C THR A 44 6.77 0.11 -13.85
N GLU A 45 5.77 0.94 -14.01
CA GLU A 45 4.38 0.51 -13.92
C GLU A 45 3.92 -0.07 -15.25
N VAL A 46 3.06 -1.08 -15.19
CA VAL A 46 2.38 -1.64 -16.37
C VAL A 46 1.61 -0.53 -17.08
N SER A 47 1.55 -0.59 -18.40
CA SER A 47 0.77 0.36 -19.20
C SER A 47 0.12 -0.35 -20.37
N GLY A 48 -0.95 0.25 -20.90
CA GLY A 48 -1.70 -0.29 -22.03
C GLY A 48 -2.64 -1.41 -21.64
N GLY A 49 -3.30 -2.05 -22.60
CA GLY A 49 -4.15 -3.21 -22.38
C GLY A 49 -5.29 -2.99 -21.40
N SER A 50 -5.83 -1.79 -21.31
CA SER A 50 -6.87 -1.39 -20.35
C SER A 50 -6.42 -1.41 -18.88
N TYR A 51 -5.12 -1.45 -18.62
CA TYR A 51 -4.62 -1.39 -17.26
C TYR A 51 -4.91 -0.03 -16.64
N ALA A 52 -5.35 -0.06 -15.39
CA ALA A 52 -5.47 1.12 -14.54
C ALA A 52 -5.20 0.72 -13.10
N ARG A 53 -4.68 1.66 -12.32
CA ARG A 53 -4.52 1.46 -10.88
C ARG A 53 -5.87 1.25 -10.24
N VAL A 54 -5.91 0.44 -9.19
CA VAL A 54 -7.14 0.22 -8.42
C VAL A 54 -7.12 1.11 -7.20
N HIS A 55 -8.20 1.85 -7.00
CA HIS A 55 -8.40 2.72 -5.87
C HIS A 55 -8.88 1.88 -4.67
N TYR A 56 -8.17 1.95 -3.54
CA TYR A 56 -8.54 1.21 -2.34
C TYR A 56 -8.11 2.01 -1.11
N ASP A 57 -8.99 2.86 -0.64
CA ASP A 57 -8.67 3.83 0.40
C ASP A 57 -8.45 3.18 1.76
N PRO A 58 -7.60 3.78 2.61
CA PRO A 58 -7.43 3.31 3.97
C PRO A 58 -8.69 3.56 4.79
N ALA A 59 -9.14 2.53 5.48
CA ALA A 59 -10.27 2.60 6.40
C ALA A 59 -10.21 1.38 7.32
N TYR A 60 -10.83 1.49 8.49
CA TYR A 60 -10.92 0.34 9.40
C TYR A 60 -11.63 -0.84 8.74
N SER A 61 -12.62 -0.57 7.90
CA SER A 61 -13.38 -1.61 7.21
C SER A 61 -12.67 -2.14 5.97
N ALA A 62 -11.59 -1.51 5.52
CA ALA A 62 -10.86 -1.89 4.31
C ALA A 62 -9.61 -2.71 4.62
N TRP A 63 -8.96 -2.45 5.75
CA TRP A 63 -7.72 -3.09 6.16
C TRP A 63 -7.86 -3.65 7.57
N LYS A 64 -7.41 -4.87 7.78
CA LYS A 64 -7.42 -5.47 9.12
C LYS A 64 -6.29 -4.93 9.96
N GLY A 65 -6.56 -4.77 11.26
CA GLY A 65 -5.49 -4.57 12.23
C GLY A 65 -4.67 -5.85 12.41
N THR A 66 -3.58 -5.75 13.12
CA THR A 66 -2.65 -6.87 13.30
C THR A 66 -3.27 -8.04 14.09
N GLY A 67 -4.37 -7.83 14.79
CA GLY A 67 -5.16 -8.88 15.44
C GLY A 67 -6.45 -9.21 14.69
N ASN A 68 -6.50 -8.95 13.39
CA ASN A 68 -7.67 -9.15 12.52
C ASN A 68 -8.85 -8.23 12.81
N GLU A 69 -8.61 -7.12 13.51
CA GLU A 69 -9.66 -6.12 13.76
C GLU A 69 -10.15 -5.51 12.44
N THR A 70 -11.47 -5.33 12.33
CA THR A 70 -12.10 -4.69 11.17
C THR A 70 -12.98 -3.51 11.54
N ASP A 71 -12.91 -3.08 12.79
CA ASP A 71 -13.64 -1.93 13.30
C ASP A 71 -12.65 -0.87 13.83
N THR A 72 -13.13 0.05 14.63
CA THR A 72 -12.30 1.13 15.19
C THR A 72 -11.37 0.68 16.31
N THR A 73 -11.37 -0.59 16.67
CA THR A 73 -10.45 -1.13 17.69
C THR A 73 -9.01 -1.00 17.18
N PRO A 74 -8.10 -0.46 17.99
CA PRO A 74 -6.70 -0.39 17.59
C PRO A 74 -6.09 -1.77 17.33
N SER A 75 -5.09 -1.82 16.48
CA SER A 75 -4.36 -3.05 16.21
C SER A 75 -3.78 -3.62 17.50
N SER A 76 -4.01 -4.91 17.74
CA SER A 76 -3.63 -5.56 19.00
C SER A 76 -2.75 -6.79 18.82
N GLY A 77 -2.50 -7.22 17.59
CA GLY A 77 -1.72 -8.42 17.32
C GLY A 77 -0.22 -8.19 17.46
N THR A 78 0.53 -9.26 17.30
CA THR A 78 1.98 -9.23 17.44
C THR A 78 2.70 -9.54 16.13
N THR A 79 1.95 -9.74 15.05
CA THR A 79 2.54 -10.17 13.76
C THR A 79 3.12 -9.02 12.95
N GLY A 80 2.69 -7.78 13.21
CA GLY A 80 3.09 -6.64 12.39
C GLY A 80 2.59 -6.69 10.97
N THR A 81 1.50 -7.44 10.72
CA THR A 81 0.95 -7.62 9.38
C THR A 81 -0.48 -7.11 9.30
N THR A 82 -0.88 -6.75 8.11
CA THR A 82 -2.25 -6.38 7.78
C THR A 82 -2.65 -7.07 6.49
N SER A 83 -3.95 -7.11 6.23
CA SER A 83 -4.46 -7.62 4.96
C SER A 83 -5.71 -6.84 4.57
N ASN A 84 -6.01 -6.87 3.27
CA ASN A 84 -7.23 -6.25 2.76
C ASN A 84 -8.45 -7.06 3.20
N VAL A 85 -9.53 -6.35 3.52
CA VAL A 85 -10.81 -6.98 3.89
C VAL A 85 -11.57 -7.39 2.64
N ASN A 86 -11.57 -6.54 1.61
CA ASN A 86 -12.31 -6.75 0.37
C ASN A 86 -11.37 -7.14 -0.74
N SER A 87 -11.90 -7.88 -1.73
CA SER A 87 -11.12 -8.24 -2.91
C SER A 87 -10.73 -6.98 -3.70
N ILE A 88 -9.50 -6.98 -4.20
CA ILE A 88 -8.99 -5.91 -5.06
C ILE A 88 -8.87 -6.48 -6.46
N THR A 89 -9.67 -5.96 -7.39
CA THR A 89 -9.75 -6.50 -8.75
C THR A 89 -9.31 -5.43 -9.75
N PHE A 90 -8.33 -5.77 -10.58
CA PHE A 90 -7.89 -4.89 -11.65
C PHE A 90 -8.83 -5.05 -12.85
N PRO A 91 -8.90 -4.02 -13.73
CA PRO A 91 -9.67 -4.15 -14.98
C PRO A 91 -9.21 -5.37 -15.78
N ALA A 92 -10.16 -6.02 -16.47
CA ALA A 92 -9.81 -7.15 -17.33
C ALA A 92 -8.86 -6.68 -18.43
N PRO A 93 -7.71 -7.36 -18.63
CA PRO A 93 -6.77 -6.93 -19.65
C PRO A 93 -7.32 -7.18 -21.05
N THR A 94 -7.05 -6.25 -21.95
CA THR A 94 -7.40 -6.38 -23.37
C THR A 94 -6.19 -6.78 -24.20
N ALA A 95 -5.01 -6.89 -23.57
CA ALA A 95 -3.77 -7.33 -24.20
C ALA A 95 -2.89 -7.94 -23.11
N CYS A 96 -1.79 -8.59 -23.50
CA CYS A 96 -0.82 -9.11 -22.56
C CYS A 96 -0.08 -7.94 -21.90
N LEU A 97 -0.24 -7.81 -20.57
CA LEU A 97 0.35 -6.69 -19.81
C LEU A 97 1.73 -7.03 -19.27
N LEU A 98 1.93 -8.27 -18.86
CA LEU A 98 3.19 -8.72 -18.28
C LEU A 98 3.88 -9.63 -19.29
N TYR A 99 4.17 -9.07 -20.43
CA TYR A 99 4.81 -9.81 -21.51
C TYR A 99 6.25 -10.12 -21.15
N THR A 100 6.62 -11.33 -21.41
CA THR A 100 7.99 -11.80 -21.20
C THR A 100 8.66 -12.18 -22.51
#